data_f897e2b11ac0b42a8ee93b96d1b916dd
#
_entry.id   f897e2b11ac0b42a8ee93b96d1b916dd
#
_cell.length_a   1.000
_cell.length_b   1.000
_cell.length_c   1.000
_cell.angle_alpha   90.00
_cell.angle_beta   90.00
_cell.angle_gamma   90.00
#
_symmetry.space_group_name_H-M   'P 1'
#
loop_
_entity.id
_entity.type
_entity.pdbx_description
1 polymer ?
#
loop_
_entity_poly.entity_id
_entity_poly.type
_entity_poly.pdbx_seq_one_letter_code
_entity_poly.pdbx_strand_id
1 'polypeptide(L)'
;MTTKTKWFWVGLIALWAVLFLPNLRTNPGWYGDEGEWMEKSWTYIHGTPRVGPVKMDFIFPYPYPPGYMLVNGVLLRVFGNDIVVARALGAVTALAAAGLLVWIGTRLRDETFGFLCGAAFLVYVEANMNFRWVRSHPLAGTLALASIGFLVRYVQEKRLRDAALAGLLCALATGTNYFTYPLIGAVVVTVAVVNGRQWKERRAWGHVALAGAAAGAYAGLFVLWYCAAHGWGELMAQVGRLTSIANNEVRPTIWGEVMRFGENIWNLGFRTPTLGWPGKDVWLMIATAGMLWLPVRQNKWLRAWVPFWLLVLMYGVFMKLNNVPFFFYPATIFLPLLAIGFAGAVTWVGEWASRVAKPAAVAVPVVVLLVFGVASLRGAWGAFDNKIAPWTQHLPAEAEAALRYVNAHTAPDDVVILPKQIYWLAKTERKSMLAYCSRYDGGINDMPVPVLIPRELYWFDCRLENAKYVVMASGVDQQQRPVGIDLIYGRGLNGVAETVSQMVREKWRVVYAGGQGVAYAPVGPGVSWPVVVGGEYLVLANPRLVKE
;
A
#
# COMPACT_ATOMS: atom_id res chain seq x y z
N MET A 1 13.98 -29.19 15.59
CA MET A 1 14.16 -28.71 14.23
C MET A 1 15.21 -29.59 13.55
N THR A 2 14.86 -30.24 12.44
CA THR A 2 15.79 -31.11 11.70
C THR A 2 16.87 -30.28 11.00
N THR A 3 17.99 -30.87 10.61
CA THR A 3 19.04 -30.19 9.82
C THR A 3 18.48 -29.66 8.51
N LYS A 4 17.58 -30.39 7.85
CA LYS A 4 16.89 -29.98 6.63
C LYS A 4 16.07 -28.69 6.85
N THR A 5 15.30 -28.63 7.93
CA THR A 5 14.49 -27.46 8.29
C THR A 5 15.36 -26.22 8.51
N LYS A 6 16.54 -26.38 9.15
CA LYS A 6 17.48 -25.26 9.33
C LYS A 6 17.95 -24.69 8.01
N TRP A 7 18.33 -25.53 7.05
CA TRP A 7 18.78 -25.09 5.74
C TRP A 7 17.67 -24.42 4.92
N PHE A 8 16.43 -24.87 5.04
CA PHE A 8 15.29 -24.19 4.42
C PHE A 8 15.08 -22.78 4.98
N TRP A 9 15.19 -22.59 6.29
CA TRP A 9 15.12 -21.25 6.90
C TRP A 9 16.29 -20.36 6.47
N VAL A 10 17.49 -20.88 6.44
CA VAL A 10 18.66 -20.13 5.95
C VAL A 10 18.43 -19.69 4.50
N GLY A 11 17.98 -20.59 3.64
CA GLY A 11 17.66 -20.27 2.24
C GLY A 11 16.57 -19.21 2.11
N LEU A 12 15.49 -19.29 2.90
CA LEU A 12 14.39 -18.33 2.89
C LEU A 12 14.85 -16.93 3.36
N ILE A 13 15.63 -16.88 4.44
CA ILE A 13 16.17 -15.62 4.97
C ILE A 13 17.17 -15.03 3.97
N ALA A 14 18.04 -15.84 3.36
CA ALA A 14 18.97 -15.38 2.33
C ALA A 14 18.22 -14.81 1.11
N LEU A 15 17.19 -15.52 0.64
CA LEU A 15 16.33 -15.05 -0.45
C LEU A 15 15.66 -13.72 -0.12
N TRP A 16 15.09 -13.59 1.07
CA TRP A 16 14.52 -12.34 1.55
C TRP A 16 15.57 -11.23 1.61
N ALA A 17 16.74 -11.49 2.19
CA ALA A 17 17.78 -10.48 2.33
C ALA A 17 18.23 -9.95 0.96
N VAL A 18 18.42 -10.85 -0.01
CA VAL A 18 18.83 -10.49 -1.38
C VAL A 18 17.75 -9.70 -2.12
N LEU A 19 16.46 -10.01 -1.92
CA LEU A 19 15.38 -9.37 -2.65
C LEU A 19 14.83 -8.10 -1.98
N PHE A 20 14.90 -7.99 -0.64
CA PHE A 20 14.22 -6.92 0.08
C PHE A 20 15.14 -5.88 0.73
N LEU A 21 16.40 -6.19 0.99
CA LEU A 21 17.30 -5.25 1.67
C LEU A 21 18.11 -4.32 0.77
N PRO A 22 18.51 -4.68 -0.47
CA PRO A 22 19.34 -3.82 -1.28
C PRO A 22 18.64 -2.50 -1.61
N ASN A 23 19.42 -1.40 -1.52
CA ASN A 23 18.99 -0.07 -1.97
C ASN A 23 17.67 0.44 -1.39
N LEU A 24 17.34 0.12 -0.15
CA LEU A 24 16.08 0.54 0.49
C LEU A 24 15.83 2.05 0.41
N ARG A 25 16.88 2.88 0.37
CA ARG A 25 16.74 4.34 0.24
C ARG A 25 16.23 4.76 -1.13
N THR A 26 16.67 4.08 -2.18
CA THR A 26 16.53 4.53 -3.57
C THR A 26 15.70 3.60 -4.44
N ASN A 27 15.35 2.42 -3.94
CA ASN A 27 14.58 1.42 -4.66
C ASN A 27 13.48 0.81 -3.77
N PRO A 28 12.21 0.79 -4.21
CA PRO A 28 11.69 1.44 -5.43
C PRO A 28 11.88 2.97 -5.37
N GLY A 29 11.70 3.64 -6.51
CA GLY A 29 11.70 5.12 -6.54
C GLY A 29 10.73 5.70 -5.50
N TRP A 30 10.97 6.92 -5.03
CA TRP A 30 10.11 7.53 -4.03
C TRP A 30 8.71 7.76 -4.58
N TYR A 31 7.74 7.17 -3.91
CA TYR A 31 6.33 7.26 -4.27
C TYR A 31 5.64 8.36 -3.46
N GLY A 32 4.71 9.08 -4.09
CA GLY A 32 4.06 10.25 -3.50
C GLY A 32 3.48 10.03 -2.10
N ASP A 33 2.89 8.86 -1.85
CA ASP A 33 2.26 8.58 -0.55
C ASP A 33 3.27 8.27 0.57
N GLU A 34 4.53 7.92 0.25
CA GLU A 34 5.50 7.54 1.29
C GLU A 34 5.83 8.69 2.23
N GLY A 35 6.11 9.88 1.68
CA GLY A 35 6.38 11.06 2.50
C GLY A 35 5.17 11.47 3.34
N GLU A 36 3.97 11.29 2.82
CA GLU A 36 2.73 11.49 3.56
C GLU A 36 2.58 10.49 4.72
N TRP A 37 2.84 9.20 4.49
CA TRP A 37 2.80 8.19 5.54
C TRP A 37 3.87 8.40 6.61
N MET A 38 5.06 8.85 6.20
CA MET A 38 6.13 9.20 7.15
C MET A 38 5.71 10.38 8.03
N GLU A 39 5.18 11.45 7.44
CA GLU A 39 4.73 12.61 8.19
C GLU A 39 3.56 12.29 9.13
N LYS A 40 2.55 11.57 8.65
CA LYS A 40 1.46 11.07 9.49
C LYS A 40 2.00 10.30 10.70
N SER A 41 2.92 9.38 10.46
CA SER A 41 3.51 8.55 11.52
C SER A 41 4.33 9.38 12.51
N TRP A 42 5.15 10.27 11.99
CA TRP A 42 5.99 11.14 12.82
C TRP A 42 5.16 12.07 13.69
N THR A 43 4.20 12.76 13.10
CA THR A 43 3.36 13.73 13.81
C THR A 43 2.38 13.06 14.76
N TYR A 44 1.95 11.83 14.45
CA TYR A 44 1.06 11.06 15.35
C TYR A 44 1.66 10.80 16.71
N ILE A 45 2.97 10.50 16.79
CA ILE A 45 3.63 10.24 18.07
C ILE A 45 4.21 11.50 18.75
N HIS A 46 4.26 12.63 18.02
CA HIS A 46 4.78 13.90 18.55
C HIS A 46 3.69 14.93 18.87
N GLY A 47 2.43 14.57 18.76
CA GLY A 47 1.32 15.47 19.07
C GLY A 47 0.12 15.29 18.17
N THR A 48 -0.27 16.33 17.45
CA THR A 48 -1.43 16.29 16.56
C THR A 48 -1.04 15.66 15.21
N PRO A 49 -1.66 14.54 14.80
CA PRO A 49 -1.44 13.95 13.51
C PRO A 49 -1.78 14.95 12.41
N ARG A 50 -0.89 15.10 11.42
CA ARG A 50 -1.08 16.05 10.32
C ARG A 50 -0.47 15.56 9.01
N VAL A 51 -0.94 16.12 7.92
CA VAL A 51 -0.37 15.99 6.58
C VAL A 51 -0.21 17.39 6.02
N GLY A 52 1.02 17.82 5.90
CA GLY A 52 1.29 19.19 5.50
C GLY A 52 0.59 20.19 6.42
N PRO A 53 -0.21 21.10 5.86
CA PRO A 53 -0.88 22.13 6.65
C PRO A 53 -2.14 21.63 7.39
N VAL A 54 -2.64 20.44 7.08
CA VAL A 54 -3.94 19.96 7.56
C VAL A 54 -3.77 19.02 8.75
N LYS A 55 -4.47 19.35 9.84
CA LYS A 55 -4.61 18.44 10.98
C LYS A 55 -5.42 17.23 10.54
N MET A 56 -4.91 16.05 10.84
CA MET A 56 -5.66 14.82 10.67
C MET A 56 -6.53 14.62 11.92
N ASP A 57 -7.51 15.49 12.11
CA ASP A 57 -8.61 15.11 12.95
C ASP A 57 -9.37 13.97 12.27
N PHE A 58 -9.96 13.10 13.08
CA PHE A 58 -10.77 11.98 12.61
C PHE A 58 -11.98 12.39 11.73
N ILE A 59 -12.14 13.68 11.51
CA ILE A 59 -13.11 14.31 10.62
C ILE A 59 -12.64 14.29 9.15
N PHE A 60 -11.37 13.98 8.88
CA PHE A 60 -10.92 13.81 7.50
C PHE A 60 -11.66 12.63 6.86
N PRO A 61 -12.09 12.73 5.55
CA PRO A 61 -13.01 11.75 4.94
C PRO A 61 -12.50 10.30 4.90
N TYR A 62 -11.29 10.09 5.34
CA TYR A 62 -10.69 8.78 5.50
C TYR A 62 -9.96 8.69 6.84
N PRO A 63 -10.67 8.34 7.93
CA PRO A 63 -10.00 8.08 9.19
C PRO A 63 -9.11 6.84 9.02
N TYR A 64 -7.84 7.09 8.77
CA TYR A 64 -6.89 6.00 8.72
C TYR A 64 -6.74 5.38 10.10
N PRO A 65 -6.88 4.06 10.21
CA PRO A 65 -6.63 3.37 11.46
C PRO A 65 -5.20 3.66 11.96
N PRO A 66 -5.01 3.93 13.27
CA PRO A 66 -3.75 4.44 13.81
C PRO A 66 -2.62 3.40 13.89
N GLY A 67 -2.92 2.10 13.75
CA GLY A 67 -1.97 1.02 14.03
C GLY A 67 -0.65 1.13 13.26
N TYR A 68 -0.70 1.42 11.97
CA TYR A 68 0.52 1.63 11.18
C TYR A 68 1.28 2.88 11.62
N MET A 69 0.57 4.00 11.82
CA MET A 69 1.18 5.27 12.22
C MET A 69 1.88 5.16 13.57
N LEU A 70 1.28 4.43 14.51
CA LEU A 70 1.91 4.14 15.80
C LEU A 70 3.19 3.35 15.65
N VAL A 71 3.13 2.20 14.95
CA VAL A 71 4.31 1.32 14.81
C VAL A 71 5.42 2.04 14.04
N ASN A 72 5.11 2.61 12.89
CA ASN A 72 6.08 3.32 12.06
C ASN A 72 6.61 4.57 12.78
N GLY A 73 5.75 5.33 13.44
CA GLY A 73 6.13 6.53 14.20
C GLY A 73 7.09 6.22 15.34
N VAL A 74 6.86 5.15 16.10
CA VAL A 74 7.79 4.71 17.15
C VAL A 74 9.15 4.35 16.54
N LEU A 75 9.18 3.62 15.41
CA LEU A 75 10.42 3.29 14.73
C LEU A 75 11.17 4.54 14.24
N LEU A 76 10.44 5.48 13.62
CA LEU A 76 11.02 6.76 13.19
C LEU A 76 11.57 7.58 14.36
N ARG A 77 10.89 7.55 15.52
CA ARG A 77 11.37 8.24 16.72
C ARG A 77 12.64 7.61 17.30
N VAL A 78 12.73 6.28 17.29
CA VAL A 78 13.85 5.55 17.87
C VAL A 78 15.09 5.56 16.96
N PHE A 79 14.88 5.34 15.66
CA PHE A 79 15.96 5.14 14.69
C PHE A 79 16.20 6.34 13.76
N GLY A 80 15.41 7.38 13.88
CA GLY A 80 15.49 8.60 13.06
C GLY A 80 14.42 8.65 11.98
N ASN A 81 14.03 9.89 11.62
CA ASN A 81 13.04 10.15 10.56
C ASN A 81 13.67 9.99 9.17
N ASP A 82 13.90 8.74 8.79
CA ASP A 82 14.52 8.36 7.50
C ASP A 82 13.68 7.32 6.78
N ILE A 83 13.62 7.43 5.46
CA ILE A 83 12.84 6.53 4.61
C ILE A 83 13.31 5.07 4.71
N VAL A 84 14.60 4.85 4.97
CA VAL A 84 15.14 3.49 5.16
C VAL A 84 14.54 2.83 6.38
N VAL A 85 14.34 3.58 7.47
CA VAL A 85 13.70 3.07 8.70
C VAL A 85 12.25 2.66 8.40
N ALA A 86 11.51 3.53 7.73
CA ALA A 86 10.11 3.25 7.38
C ALA A 86 9.98 2.07 6.39
N ARG A 87 10.86 1.98 5.40
CA ARG A 87 10.89 0.86 4.43
C ARG A 87 11.39 -0.45 5.05
N ALA A 88 12.27 -0.38 6.05
CA ALA A 88 12.72 -1.56 6.78
C ALA A 88 11.56 -2.25 7.51
N LEU A 89 10.58 -1.49 8.03
CA LEU A 89 9.35 -2.07 8.59
C LEU A 89 8.63 -2.94 7.55
N GLY A 90 8.49 -2.43 6.32
CA GLY A 90 7.89 -3.20 5.23
C GLY A 90 8.70 -4.46 4.87
N ALA A 91 10.03 -4.35 4.79
CA ALA A 91 10.90 -5.50 4.53
C ALA A 91 10.79 -6.58 5.63
N VAL A 92 10.76 -6.18 6.90
CA VAL A 92 10.56 -7.09 8.04
C VAL A 92 9.18 -7.74 8.00
N THR A 93 8.14 -7.00 7.65
CA THR A 93 6.80 -7.58 7.48
C THR A 93 6.73 -8.56 6.33
N ALA A 94 7.53 -8.40 5.25
CA ALA A 94 7.64 -9.39 4.19
C ALA A 94 8.25 -10.72 4.70
N LEU A 95 9.29 -10.66 5.53
CA LEU A 95 9.87 -11.85 6.16
C LEU A 95 8.85 -12.54 7.09
N ALA A 96 8.13 -11.75 7.89
CA ALA A 96 7.09 -12.27 8.76
C ALA A 96 5.95 -12.94 7.95
N ALA A 97 5.53 -12.32 6.85
CA ALA A 97 4.54 -12.90 5.94
C ALA A 97 5.03 -14.23 5.33
N ALA A 98 6.28 -14.28 4.87
CA ALA A 98 6.89 -15.52 4.37
C ALA A 98 6.94 -16.61 5.46
N GLY A 99 7.31 -16.26 6.69
CA GLY A 99 7.29 -17.18 7.83
C GLY A 99 5.89 -17.71 8.17
N LEU A 100 4.88 -16.84 8.12
CA LEU A 100 3.48 -17.23 8.29
C LEU A 100 3.01 -18.17 7.18
N LEU A 101 3.43 -17.92 5.94
CA LEU A 101 3.14 -18.81 4.81
C LEU A 101 3.80 -20.18 4.96
N VAL A 102 5.05 -20.23 5.48
CA VAL A 102 5.68 -21.51 5.85
C VAL A 102 4.83 -22.25 6.88
N TRP A 103 4.39 -21.56 7.93
CA TRP A 103 3.58 -22.15 8.97
C TRP A 103 2.21 -22.63 8.44
N ILE A 104 1.50 -21.81 7.67
CA ILE A 104 0.20 -22.15 7.07
C ILE A 104 0.36 -23.31 6.09
N GLY A 105 1.31 -23.23 5.16
CA GLY A 105 1.55 -24.27 4.17
C GLY A 105 1.94 -25.61 4.78
N THR A 106 2.75 -25.59 5.85
CA THR A 106 3.09 -26.81 6.62
C THR A 106 1.83 -27.44 7.22
N ARG A 107 0.91 -26.64 7.73
CA ARG A 107 -0.36 -27.14 8.26
C ARG A 107 -1.33 -27.63 7.19
N LEU A 108 -1.28 -27.01 6.02
CA LEU A 108 -2.12 -27.41 4.90
C LEU A 108 -1.64 -28.72 4.28
N ARG A 109 -0.36 -29.00 4.27
CA ARG A 109 0.21 -30.18 3.64
C ARG A 109 1.43 -30.73 4.39
N ASP A 110 2.61 -30.14 4.19
CA ASP A 110 3.87 -30.57 4.76
C ASP A 110 4.88 -29.41 4.79
N GLU A 111 6.01 -29.64 5.45
CA GLU A 111 7.05 -28.62 5.64
C GLU A 111 7.62 -28.11 4.31
N THR A 112 7.85 -28.99 3.34
CA THR A 112 8.39 -28.61 2.02
C THR A 112 7.43 -27.70 1.29
N PHE A 113 6.14 -28.00 1.32
CA PHE A 113 5.10 -27.14 0.76
C PHE A 113 5.04 -25.79 1.47
N GLY A 114 5.18 -25.78 2.79
CA GLY A 114 5.25 -24.53 3.56
C GLY A 114 6.38 -23.62 3.08
N PHE A 115 7.60 -24.14 2.98
CA PHE A 115 8.74 -23.38 2.47
C PHE A 115 8.55 -22.92 1.01
N LEU A 116 7.91 -23.73 0.18
CA LEU A 116 7.56 -23.35 -1.18
C LEU A 116 6.59 -22.18 -1.21
N CYS A 117 5.58 -22.13 -0.30
CA CYS A 117 4.67 -20.97 -0.17
C CYS A 117 5.43 -19.70 0.21
N GLY A 118 6.31 -19.77 1.22
CA GLY A 118 7.11 -18.62 1.64
C GLY A 118 8.04 -18.12 0.54
N ALA A 119 8.74 -19.02 -0.14
CA ALA A 119 9.64 -18.69 -1.24
C ALA A 119 8.87 -18.12 -2.44
N ALA A 120 7.72 -18.71 -2.82
CA ALA A 120 6.87 -18.22 -3.89
C ALA A 120 6.42 -16.76 -3.67
N PHE A 121 6.10 -16.39 -2.43
CA PHE A 121 5.79 -15.02 -2.07
C PHE A 121 6.98 -14.09 -2.24
N LEU A 122 8.16 -14.48 -1.76
CA LEU A 122 9.35 -13.63 -1.82
C LEU A 122 9.84 -13.39 -3.25
N VAL A 123 9.72 -14.38 -4.14
CA VAL A 123 10.13 -14.23 -5.55
C VAL A 123 9.11 -13.47 -6.40
N TYR A 124 8.00 -13.06 -5.85
CA TYR A 124 7.02 -12.29 -6.59
C TYR A 124 7.40 -10.81 -6.59
N VAL A 125 7.62 -10.25 -7.78
CA VAL A 125 8.12 -8.88 -7.96
C VAL A 125 7.20 -7.84 -7.36
N GLU A 126 5.87 -8.03 -7.46
CA GLU A 126 4.89 -7.11 -6.87
C GLU A 126 4.92 -7.15 -5.33
N ALA A 127 5.17 -8.32 -4.74
CA ALA A 127 5.38 -8.40 -3.30
C ALA A 127 6.63 -7.64 -2.89
N ASN A 128 7.72 -7.79 -3.65
CA ASN A 128 8.95 -7.04 -3.41
C ASN A 128 8.69 -5.53 -3.42
N MET A 129 8.05 -5.01 -4.44
CA MET A 129 7.74 -3.60 -4.57
C MET A 129 6.81 -3.12 -3.44
N ASN A 130 5.67 -3.79 -3.27
CA ASN A 130 4.64 -3.33 -2.33
C ASN A 130 5.10 -3.38 -0.87
N PHE A 131 5.93 -4.34 -0.49
CA PHE A 131 6.48 -4.47 0.86
C PHE A 131 7.72 -3.60 1.09
N ARG A 132 8.26 -2.97 0.07
CA ARG A 132 9.37 -2.01 0.22
C ARG A 132 8.88 -0.56 0.26
N TRP A 133 7.66 -0.26 -0.15
CA TRP A 133 7.07 1.07 0.00
C TRP A 133 6.57 1.35 1.41
N VAL A 134 6.69 2.61 1.83
CA VAL A 134 6.15 3.09 3.12
C VAL A 134 4.63 3.21 3.02
N ARG A 135 3.93 2.20 3.54
CA ARG A 135 2.46 2.16 3.57
C ARG A 135 1.94 1.15 4.59
N SER A 136 0.68 1.32 4.98
CA SER A 136 0.04 0.46 5.98
C SER A 136 -0.32 -0.95 5.49
N HIS A 137 -0.44 -1.14 4.17
CA HIS A 137 -0.94 -2.39 3.57
C HIS A 137 -0.08 -3.63 3.89
N PRO A 138 1.28 -3.58 3.83
CA PRO A 138 2.11 -4.73 4.18
C PRO A 138 1.88 -5.24 5.59
N LEU A 139 1.86 -4.33 6.57
CA LEU A 139 1.64 -4.69 7.97
C LEU A 139 0.22 -5.24 8.19
N ALA A 140 -0.78 -4.57 7.63
CA ALA A 140 -2.17 -5.02 7.72
C ALA A 140 -2.36 -6.40 7.05
N GLY A 141 -1.78 -6.61 5.87
CA GLY A 141 -1.83 -7.88 5.15
C GLY A 141 -1.13 -9.01 5.91
N THR A 142 -0.01 -8.72 6.57
CA THR A 142 0.70 -9.70 7.40
C THR A 142 -0.11 -10.09 8.65
N LEU A 143 -0.75 -9.12 9.30
CA LEU A 143 -1.67 -9.38 10.41
C LEU A 143 -2.92 -10.16 9.96
N ALA A 144 -3.47 -9.82 8.79
CA ALA A 144 -4.57 -10.55 8.18
C ALA A 144 -4.17 -12.01 7.88
N LEU A 145 -2.99 -12.21 7.31
CA LEU A 145 -2.44 -13.55 7.06
C LEU A 145 -2.27 -14.35 8.36
N ALA A 146 -1.79 -13.73 9.43
CA ALA A 146 -1.70 -14.35 10.74
C ALA A 146 -3.08 -14.76 11.28
N SER A 147 -4.08 -13.88 11.16
CA SER A 147 -5.48 -14.19 11.50
C SER A 147 -5.99 -15.42 10.75
N ILE A 148 -5.74 -15.49 9.43
CA ILE A 148 -6.11 -16.63 8.59
C ILE A 148 -5.36 -17.90 9.01
N GLY A 149 -4.09 -17.80 9.36
CA GLY A 149 -3.32 -18.93 9.87
C GLY A 149 -3.93 -19.55 11.12
N PHE A 150 -4.39 -18.71 12.07
CA PHE A 150 -5.11 -19.18 13.25
C PHE A 150 -6.51 -19.73 12.91
N LEU A 151 -7.19 -19.21 11.89
CA LEU A 151 -8.43 -19.81 11.39
C LEU A 151 -8.20 -21.20 10.80
N VAL A 152 -7.14 -21.38 9.99
CA VAL A 152 -6.77 -22.70 9.46
C VAL A 152 -6.52 -23.68 10.61
N ARG A 153 -5.80 -23.26 11.64
CA ARG A 153 -5.56 -24.06 12.83
C ARG A 153 -6.86 -24.34 13.59
N TYR A 154 -7.74 -23.37 13.72
CA TYR A 154 -9.05 -23.54 14.33
C TYR A 154 -9.91 -24.56 13.59
N VAL A 155 -9.91 -24.52 12.26
CA VAL A 155 -10.64 -25.51 11.43
C VAL A 155 -10.16 -26.93 11.70
N GLN A 156 -8.86 -27.09 11.95
CA GLN A 156 -8.22 -28.39 12.21
C GLN A 156 -8.43 -28.88 13.65
N GLU A 157 -8.23 -27.99 14.63
CA GLU A 157 -8.11 -28.36 16.05
C GLU A 157 -9.31 -27.92 16.91
N LYS A 158 -10.18 -27.02 16.41
CA LYS A 158 -11.36 -26.46 17.10
C LYS A 158 -11.08 -25.89 18.51
N ARG A 159 -9.88 -25.33 18.73
CA ARG A 159 -9.51 -24.75 20.01
C ARG A 159 -10.02 -23.31 20.09
N LEU A 160 -10.73 -22.98 21.19
CA LEU A 160 -11.29 -21.64 21.42
C LEU A 160 -10.23 -20.53 21.33
N ARG A 161 -9.03 -20.79 21.86
CA ARG A 161 -7.91 -19.85 21.79
C ARG A 161 -7.53 -19.47 20.35
N ASP A 162 -7.65 -20.39 19.40
CA ASP A 162 -7.29 -20.12 18.01
C ASP A 162 -8.34 -19.24 17.32
N ALA A 163 -9.62 -19.42 17.67
CA ALA A 163 -10.68 -18.50 17.25
C ALA A 163 -10.50 -17.11 17.84
N ALA A 164 -10.14 -17.00 19.12
CA ALA A 164 -9.85 -15.74 19.80
C ALA A 164 -8.63 -15.02 19.19
N LEU A 165 -7.53 -15.75 18.94
CA LEU A 165 -6.32 -15.19 18.32
C LEU A 165 -6.57 -14.76 16.88
N ALA A 166 -7.35 -15.52 16.11
CA ALA A 166 -7.77 -15.12 14.77
C ALA A 166 -8.56 -13.80 14.83
N GLY A 167 -9.51 -13.68 15.75
CA GLY A 167 -10.27 -12.45 15.97
C GLY A 167 -9.38 -11.27 16.39
N LEU A 168 -8.50 -11.47 17.37
CA LEU A 168 -7.60 -10.41 17.85
C LEU A 168 -6.67 -9.90 16.74
N LEU A 169 -6.07 -10.80 15.96
CA LEU A 169 -5.22 -10.43 14.83
C LEU A 169 -6.01 -9.75 13.71
N CYS A 170 -7.27 -10.13 13.52
CA CYS A 170 -8.20 -9.41 12.64
C CYS A 170 -8.42 -7.98 13.14
N ALA A 171 -8.68 -7.77 14.45
CA ALA A 171 -8.83 -6.44 15.03
C ALA A 171 -7.56 -5.58 14.88
N LEU A 172 -6.38 -6.17 15.07
CA LEU A 172 -5.12 -5.47 14.81
C LEU A 172 -4.92 -5.13 13.34
N ALA A 173 -5.31 -6.01 12.42
CA ALA A 173 -5.27 -5.74 10.99
C ALA A 173 -6.21 -4.58 10.61
N THR A 174 -7.45 -4.60 11.10
CA THR A 174 -8.44 -3.53 10.86
C THR A 174 -8.03 -2.21 11.52
N GLY A 175 -7.38 -2.29 12.69
CA GLY A 175 -6.74 -1.14 13.34
C GLY A 175 -5.49 -0.61 12.64
N THR A 176 -4.99 -1.33 11.63
CA THR A 176 -3.85 -0.92 10.81
C THR A 176 -4.28 -0.37 9.46
N ASN A 177 -5.29 -0.98 8.82
CA ASN A 177 -5.81 -0.53 7.53
C ASN A 177 -7.27 -0.97 7.34
N TYR A 178 -8.14 -0.05 6.96
CA TYR A 178 -9.57 -0.29 6.77
C TYR A 178 -9.89 -1.30 5.64
N PHE A 179 -9.00 -1.50 4.67
CA PHE A 179 -9.17 -2.54 3.65
C PHE A 179 -9.24 -3.96 4.23
N THR A 180 -8.92 -4.16 5.48
CA THR A 180 -9.06 -5.46 6.16
C THR A 180 -10.40 -5.68 6.86
N TYR A 181 -11.33 -4.72 6.87
CA TYR A 181 -12.67 -4.90 7.47
C TYR A 181 -13.42 -6.14 6.97
N PRO A 182 -13.36 -6.54 5.68
CA PRO A 182 -13.98 -7.78 5.22
C PRO A 182 -13.50 -9.03 5.95
N LEU A 183 -12.31 -8.99 6.56
CA LEU A 183 -11.79 -10.11 7.34
C LEU A 183 -12.64 -10.41 8.58
N ILE A 184 -13.31 -9.40 9.16
CA ILE A 184 -14.21 -9.58 10.30
C ILE A 184 -15.30 -10.58 9.93
N GLY A 185 -15.97 -10.36 8.79
CA GLY A 185 -16.98 -11.28 8.26
C GLY A 185 -16.40 -12.67 7.97
N ALA A 186 -15.21 -12.74 7.37
CA ALA A 186 -14.55 -14.01 7.07
C ALA A 186 -14.23 -14.81 8.35
N VAL A 187 -13.78 -14.17 9.41
CA VAL A 187 -13.52 -14.79 10.73
C VAL A 187 -14.80 -15.36 11.32
N VAL A 188 -15.83 -14.53 11.43
CA VAL A 188 -17.11 -14.91 12.05
C VAL A 188 -17.78 -16.06 11.29
N VAL A 189 -17.90 -15.91 9.96
CA VAL A 189 -18.57 -16.92 9.11
C VAL A 189 -17.78 -18.23 9.09
N THR A 190 -16.45 -18.19 9.06
CA THR A 190 -15.63 -19.41 9.13
C THR A 190 -15.89 -20.16 10.43
N VAL A 191 -15.83 -19.45 11.57
CA VAL A 191 -16.06 -20.07 12.88
C VAL A 191 -17.49 -20.63 12.98
N ALA A 192 -18.49 -19.91 12.46
CA ALA A 192 -19.88 -20.35 12.42
C ALA A 192 -20.05 -21.62 11.55
N VAL A 193 -19.52 -21.62 10.32
CA VAL A 193 -19.62 -22.76 9.38
C VAL A 193 -18.95 -24.02 9.95
N VAL A 194 -17.78 -23.87 10.55
CA VAL A 194 -17.04 -25.00 11.14
C VAL A 194 -17.81 -25.62 12.31
N ASN A 195 -18.58 -24.81 13.03
CA ASN A 195 -19.40 -25.29 14.14
C ASN A 195 -20.86 -25.63 13.73
N GLY A 196 -21.23 -25.49 12.46
CA GLY A 196 -22.61 -25.63 11.98
C GLY A 196 -23.34 -26.91 12.38
N ARG A 197 -22.62 -28.03 12.51
CA ARG A 197 -23.18 -29.30 13.01
C ARG A 197 -23.43 -29.30 14.52
N GLN A 198 -22.85 -28.36 15.26
CA GLN A 198 -22.90 -28.25 16.72
C GLN A 198 -23.70 -27.01 17.17
N TRP A 199 -24.51 -26.43 16.32
CA TRP A 199 -25.29 -25.20 16.64
C TRP A 199 -26.29 -25.38 17.78
N LYS A 200 -26.62 -26.61 18.14
CA LYS A 200 -27.42 -26.91 19.34
C LYS A 200 -26.62 -26.79 20.64
N GLU A 201 -25.31 -26.77 20.57
CA GLU A 201 -24.41 -26.68 21.71
C GLU A 201 -24.07 -25.23 22.05
N ARG A 202 -24.24 -24.80 23.31
CA ARG A 202 -23.84 -23.46 23.78
C ARG A 202 -22.37 -23.15 23.52
N ARG A 203 -21.51 -24.17 23.53
CA ARG A 203 -20.07 -24.05 23.27
C ARG A 203 -19.78 -23.53 21.86
N ALA A 204 -20.54 -24.00 20.86
CA ALA A 204 -20.38 -23.54 19.48
C ALA A 204 -20.64 -22.03 19.34
N TRP A 205 -21.70 -21.54 19.97
CA TRP A 205 -22.00 -20.11 20.03
C TRP A 205 -20.97 -19.30 20.80
N GLY A 206 -20.39 -19.88 21.87
CA GLY A 206 -19.29 -19.25 22.58
C GLY A 206 -18.05 -18.99 21.70
N HIS A 207 -17.71 -19.94 20.81
CA HIS A 207 -16.63 -19.75 19.85
C HIS A 207 -16.95 -18.63 18.83
N VAL A 208 -18.17 -18.60 18.30
CA VAL A 208 -18.59 -17.56 17.34
C VAL A 208 -18.61 -16.18 18.01
N ALA A 209 -19.20 -16.10 19.21
CA ALA A 209 -19.29 -14.86 19.96
C ALA A 209 -17.89 -14.29 20.31
N LEU A 210 -16.99 -15.14 20.83
CA LEU A 210 -15.63 -14.70 21.17
C LEU A 210 -14.83 -14.26 19.95
N ALA A 211 -14.89 -15.06 18.86
CA ALA A 211 -14.21 -14.69 17.61
C ALA A 211 -14.76 -13.39 17.02
N GLY A 212 -16.10 -13.24 17.02
CA GLY A 212 -16.76 -12.03 16.54
C GLY A 212 -16.46 -10.80 17.39
N ALA A 213 -16.55 -10.92 18.73
CA ALA A 213 -16.20 -9.84 19.64
C ALA A 213 -14.74 -9.43 19.49
N ALA A 214 -13.81 -10.40 19.44
CA ALA A 214 -12.41 -10.10 19.23
C ALA A 214 -12.13 -9.46 17.86
N ALA A 215 -12.71 -9.99 16.78
CA ALA A 215 -12.51 -9.45 15.43
C ALA A 215 -13.13 -8.05 15.25
N GLY A 216 -14.30 -7.82 15.86
CA GLY A 216 -15.00 -6.54 15.82
C GLY A 216 -14.50 -5.52 16.84
N ALA A 217 -13.60 -5.89 17.76
CA ALA A 217 -13.21 -5.05 18.89
C ALA A 217 -12.72 -3.66 18.46
N TYR A 218 -11.80 -3.59 17.50
CA TYR A 218 -11.32 -2.30 17.00
C TYR A 218 -12.43 -1.50 16.34
N ALA A 219 -13.17 -2.11 15.40
CA ALA A 219 -14.25 -1.42 14.68
C ALA A 219 -15.33 -0.92 15.65
N GLY A 220 -15.72 -1.74 16.62
CA GLY A 220 -16.70 -1.38 17.65
C GLY A 220 -16.21 -0.24 18.54
N LEU A 221 -14.98 -0.33 19.06
CA LEU A 221 -14.38 0.73 19.87
C LEU A 221 -14.21 2.03 19.08
N PHE A 222 -13.82 1.94 17.82
CA PHE A 222 -13.72 3.11 16.95
C PHE A 222 -15.09 3.78 16.75
N VAL A 223 -16.13 3.00 16.42
CA VAL A 223 -17.49 3.53 16.24
C VAL A 223 -18.00 4.17 17.51
N LEU A 224 -17.84 3.50 18.66
CA LEU A 224 -18.26 4.03 19.96
C LEU A 224 -17.55 5.34 20.29
N TRP A 225 -16.23 5.36 20.14
CA TRP A 225 -15.43 6.56 20.39
C TRP A 225 -15.81 7.70 19.44
N TYR A 226 -15.94 7.41 18.13
CA TYR A 226 -16.29 8.42 17.14
C TYR A 226 -17.67 9.01 17.38
N CYS A 227 -18.66 8.17 17.70
CA CYS A 227 -20.01 8.62 18.02
C CYS A 227 -20.06 9.44 19.32
N ALA A 228 -19.24 9.08 20.31
CA ALA A 228 -19.15 9.86 21.55
C ALA A 228 -18.52 11.24 21.32
N ALA A 229 -17.54 11.33 20.42
CA ALA A 229 -16.82 12.57 20.14
C ALA A 229 -17.56 13.49 19.15
N HIS A 230 -18.22 12.93 18.12
CA HIS A 230 -18.75 13.69 16.97
C HIS A 230 -20.24 13.44 16.70
N GLY A 231 -20.84 12.47 17.37
CA GLY A 231 -22.23 12.08 17.15
C GLY A 231 -22.44 11.09 16.00
N TRP A 232 -23.57 10.37 16.06
CA TRP A 232 -23.98 9.37 15.06
C TRP A 232 -24.21 9.99 13.67
N GLY A 233 -24.77 11.21 13.62
CA GLY A 233 -25.06 11.91 12.36
C GLY A 233 -23.80 12.16 11.55
N GLU A 234 -22.70 12.59 12.20
CA GLU A 234 -21.43 12.83 11.51
C GLU A 234 -20.79 11.52 11.02
N LEU A 235 -20.84 10.44 11.83
CA LEU A 235 -20.37 9.13 11.38
C LEU A 235 -21.11 8.71 10.11
N MET A 236 -22.44 8.84 10.08
CA MET A 236 -23.24 8.47 8.90
C MET A 236 -22.96 9.37 7.71
N ALA A 237 -22.69 10.67 7.93
CA ALA A 237 -22.27 11.58 6.87
C ALA A 237 -20.92 11.16 6.26
N GLN A 238 -19.95 10.74 7.09
CA GLN A 238 -18.66 10.22 6.62
C GLN A 238 -18.81 8.91 5.84
N VAL A 239 -19.63 7.98 6.32
CA VAL A 239 -19.96 6.75 5.60
C VAL A 239 -20.66 7.08 4.27
N GLY A 240 -21.59 8.05 4.27
CA GLY A 240 -22.25 8.54 3.06
C GLY A 240 -21.27 9.14 2.05
N ARG A 241 -20.30 9.92 2.49
CA ARG A 241 -19.22 10.47 1.64
C ARG A 241 -18.36 9.36 1.05
N LEU A 242 -17.94 8.38 1.87
CA LEU A 242 -17.19 7.21 1.40
C LEU A 242 -17.98 6.41 0.35
N THR A 243 -19.28 6.23 0.55
CA THR A 243 -20.14 5.53 -0.41
C THR A 243 -20.46 6.37 -1.64
N SER A 244 -20.52 7.70 -1.56
CA SER A 244 -20.74 8.58 -2.73
C SER A 244 -19.52 8.63 -3.64
N ILE A 245 -18.32 8.57 -3.11
CA ILE A 245 -17.08 8.37 -3.88
C ILE A 245 -17.18 7.06 -4.68
N ALA A 246 -17.83 6.05 -4.10
CA ALA A 246 -18.05 4.75 -4.72
C ALA A 246 -19.20 4.74 -5.76
N ASN A 247 -20.13 5.68 -5.71
CA ASN A 247 -21.42 5.58 -6.40
C ASN A 247 -21.56 6.39 -7.69
N ASN A 248 -20.49 6.99 -8.23
CA ASN A 248 -20.55 7.70 -9.51
C ASN A 248 -20.78 6.78 -10.74
N GLU A 249 -20.93 5.48 -10.53
CA GLU A 249 -21.30 4.53 -11.58
C GLU A 249 -22.57 3.75 -11.21
N VAL A 250 -23.34 3.41 -12.23
CA VAL A 250 -24.54 2.57 -12.16
C VAL A 250 -24.29 1.35 -11.27
N ARG A 251 -25.14 1.13 -10.25
CA ARG A 251 -25.02 -0.03 -9.34
C ARG A 251 -25.11 -1.34 -10.12
N PRO A 252 -24.03 -2.05 -10.35
CA PRO A 252 -24.10 -3.34 -11.00
C PRO A 252 -24.73 -4.36 -10.04
N THR A 253 -25.28 -5.42 -10.60
CA THR A 253 -25.79 -6.55 -9.84
C THR A 253 -24.66 -7.29 -9.14
N ILE A 254 -24.96 -8.09 -8.09
CA ILE A 254 -23.95 -8.96 -7.42
C ILE A 254 -23.22 -9.83 -8.44
N TRP A 255 -23.92 -10.31 -9.48
CA TRP A 255 -23.32 -11.07 -10.56
C TRP A 255 -22.37 -10.22 -11.41
N GLY A 256 -22.75 -8.98 -11.73
CA GLY A 256 -21.87 -8.04 -12.44
C GLY A 256 -20.56 -7.79 -11.70
N GLU A 257 -20.56 -7.83 -10.36
CA GLU A 257 -19.34 -7.66 -9.56
C GLU A 257 -18.47 -8.90 -9.50
N VAL A 258 -19.06 -10.08 -9.45
CA VAL A 258 -18.30 -11.34 -9.59
C VAL A 258 -17.61 -11.37 -10.96
N MET A 259 -18.32 -10.95 -12.02
CA MET A 259 -17.75 -10.85 -13.37
C MET A 259 -16.65 -9.78 -13.42
N ARG A 260 -16.87 -8.60 -12.84
CA ARG A 260 -15.88 -7.51 -12.78
C ARG A 260 -14.64 -7.91 -11.98
N PHE A 261 -14.80 -8.65 -10.88
CA PHE A 261 -13.68 -9.22 -10.14
C PHE A 261 -12.91 -10.23 -11.00
N GLY A 262 -13.62 -11.11 -11.71
CA GLY A 262 -13.03 -12.01 -12.69
C GLY A 262 -12.32 -11.26 -13.83
N GLU A 263 -12.94 -10.20 -14.36
CA GLU A 263 -12.32 -9.32 -15.36
C GLU A 263 -11.08 -8.60 -14.82
N ASN A 264 -11.09 -8.13 -13.59
CA ASN A 264 -9.93 -7.49 -12.98
C ASN A 264 -8.77 -8.48 -12.83
N ILE A 265 -9.03 -9.70 -12.36
CA ILE A 265 -8.02 -10.76 -12.31
C ILE A 265 -7.55 -11.12 -13.73
N TRP A 266 -8.47 -11.23 -14.68
CA TRP A 266 -8.16 -11.49 -16.07
C TRP A 266 -7.35 -10.36 -16.69
N ASN A 267 -7.74 -9.13 -16.47
CA ASN A 267 -7.04 -7.96 -17.00
C ASN A 267 -5.64 -7.82 -16.40
N LEU A 268 -5.47 -8.07 -15.10
CA LEU A 268 -4.16 -8.09 -14.45
C LEU A 268 -3.27 -9.22 -14.97
N GLY A 269 -3.85 -10.42 -15.17
CA GLY A 269 -3.09 -11.55 -15.67
C GLY A 269 -2.84 -11.52 -17.17
N PHE A 270 -3.76 -10.95 -17.97
CA PHE A 270 -3.77 -11.14 -19.43
C PHE A 270 -3.83 -9.85 -20.26
N ARG A 271 -4.25 -8.72 -19.69
CA ARG A 271 -4.57 -7.51 -20.46
C ARG A 271 -3.93 -6.22 -19.98
N THR A 272 -2.97 -6.18 -19.10
CA THR A 272 -2.36 -4.90 -18.70
C THR A 272 -1.55 -4.29 -19.86
N PRO A 273 -2.18 -3.51 -20.77
CA PRO A 273 -1.50 -2.94 -21.91
C PRO A 273 -0.71 -1.68 -21.55
N THR A 274 -0.85 -1.20 -20.31
CA THR A 274 -0.33 0.10 -19.89
C THR A 274 1.15 0.09 -19.53
N LEU A 275 1.83 -1.06 -19.59
CA LEU A 275 3.12 -1.23 -18.95
C LEU A 275 4.21 -1.88 -19.82
N GLY A 276 4.18 -1.66 -21.13
CA GLY A 276 5.34 -1.89 -22.01
C GLY A 276 5.74 -3.34 -22.28
N TRP A 277 5.18 -4.29 -21.55
CA TRP A 277 5.29 -5.73 -21.80
C TRP A 277 3.96 -6.28 -22.33
N PRO A 278 3.95 -7.35 -23.12
CA PRO A 278 2.71 -8.04 -23.41
C PRO A 278 2.19 -8.60 -22.08
N GLY A 279 1.48 -7.81 -21.39
CA GLY A 279 0.96 -7.66 -20.09
C GLY A 279 0.49 -8.87 -19.35
N LYS A 280 1.38 -9.82 -19.08
CA LYS A 280 0.98 -11.08 -18.46
C LYS A 280 1.76 -11.26 -17.18
N ASP A 281 1.11 -10.99 -16.06
CA ASP A 281 1.62 -11.43 -14.77
C ASP A 281 1.48 -12.95 -14.65
N VAL A 282 2.48 -13.65 -15.16
CA VAL A 282 2.51 -15.13 -15.20
C VAL A 282 2.48 -15.70 -13.79
N TRP A 283 3.09 -15.03 -12.81
CA TRP A 283 3.04 -15.47 -11.42
C TRP A 283 1.60 -15.42 -10.89
N LEU A 284 0.91 -14.30 -11.09
CA LEU A 284 -0.48 -14.11 -10.66
C LEU A 284 -1.41 -15.13 -11.34
N MET A 285 -1.19 -15.44 -12.61
CA MET A 285 -1.97 -16.44 -13.34
C MET A 285 -1.81 -17.84 -12.73
N ILE A 286 -0.57 -18.26 -12.48
CA ILE A 286 -0.27 -19.56 -11.86
C ILE A 286 -0.87 -19.62 -10.47
N ALA A 287 -0.71 -18.53 -9.69
CA ALA A 287 -1.25 -18.43 -8.35
C ALA A 287 -2.78 -18.54 -8.31
N THR A 288 -3.46 -17.82 -9.18
CA THR A 288 -4.94 -17.84 -9.27
C THR A 288 -5.44 -19.21 -9.74
N ALA A 289 -4.81 -19.79 -10.77
CA ALA A 289 -5.15 -21.14 -11.22
C ALA A 289 -4.98 -22.17 -10.11
N GLY A 290 -3.89 -22.07 -9.33
CA GLY A 290 -3.67 -22.93 -8.17
C GLY A 290 -4.70 -22.74 -7.07
N MET A 291 -5.10 -21.51 -6.77
CA MET A 291 -6.17 -21.22 -5.79
C MET A 291 -7.52 -21.81 -6.19
N LEU A 292 -7.82 -21.84 -7.48
CA LEU A 292 -9.06 -22.45 -7.99
C LEU A 292 -9.00 -23.98 -8.01
N TRP A 293 -7.82 -24.54 -8.29
CA TRP A 293 -7.63 -25.98 -8.49
C TRP A 293 -7.47 -26.78 -7.20
N LEU A 294 -6.73 -26.26 -6.22
CA LEU A 294 -6.40 -26.98 -4.97
C LEU A 294 -7.64 -27.47 -4.20
N PRO A 295 -8.72 -26.70 -4.05
CA PRO A 295 -9.94 -27.17 -3.37
C PRO A 295 -10.60 -28.36 -4.05
N VAL A 296 -10.55 -28.41 -5.38
CA VAL A 296 -11.24 -29.44 -6.19
C VAL A 296 -10.57 -30.80 -6.01
N ARG A 297 -9.25 -30.83 -5.85
CA ARG A 297 -8.49 -32.08 -5.80
C ARG A 297 -8.44 -32.76 -4.44
N GLN A 298 -8.65 -32.03 -3.36
CA GLN A 298 -8.46 -32.56 -2.00
C GLN A 298 -9.66 -32.29 -1.10
N ASN A 299 -10.60 -33.23 -1.02
CA ASN A 299 -11.78 -33.14 -0.15
C ASN A 299 -11.49 -32.79 1.32
N LYS A 300 -10.31 -33.14 1.85
CA LYS A 300 -9.89 -32.79 3.21
C LYS A 300 -9.53 -31.30 3.35
N TRP A 301 -9.18 -30.64 2.25
CA TRP A 301 -8.76 -29.27 2.21
C TRP A 301 -9.93 -28.29 2.03
N LEU A 302 -11.06 -28.76 1.54
CA LEU A 302 -12.21 -27.90 1.29
C LEU A 302 -12.57 -27.07 2.53
N ARG A 303 -12.52 -27.66 3.72
CA ARG A 303 -12.78 -26.96 4.98
C ARG A 303 -11.71 -25.94 5.33
N ALA A 304 -10.44 -26.23 5.09
CA ALA A 304 -9.35 -25.30 5.33
C ALA A 304 -9.37 -24.13 4.35
N TRP A 305 -9.97 -24.30 3.16
CA TRP A 305 -10.11 -23.26 2.14
C TRP A 305 -11.31 -22.35 2.33
N VAL A 306 -12.27 -22.70 3.18
CA VAL A 306 -13.44 -21.85 3.46
C VAL A 306 -13.02 -20.43 3.89
N PRO A 307 -12.05 -20.22 4.80
CA PRO A 307 -11.60 -18.86 5.15
C PRO A 307 -11.07 -18.07 3.97
N PHE A 308 -10.34 -18.71 3.06
CA PHE A 308 -9.77 -18.05 1.88
C PHE A 308 -10.85 -17.63 0.89
N TRP A 309 -11.80 -18.50 0.59
CA TRP A 309 -12.91 -18.19 -0.32
C TRP A 309 -13.82 -17.11 0.24
N LEU A 310 -14.12 -17.17 1.53
CA LEU A 310 -14.91 -16.13 2.19
C LEU A 310 -14.17 -14.80 2.17
N LEU A 311 -12.86 -14.82 2.38
CA LEU A 311 -12.05 -13.62 2.31
C LEU A 311 -12.08 -13.04 0.89
N VAL A 312 -11.87 -13.85 -0.14
CA VAL A 312 -11.95 -13.42 -1.55
C VAL A 312 -13.33 -12.84 -1.88
N LEU A 313 -14.41 -13.51 -1.46
CA LEU A 313 -15.78 -13.04 -1.65
C LEU A 313 -16.02 -11.71 -0.92
N MET A 314 -15.64 -11.63 0.35
CA MET A 314 -15.77 -10.42 1.17
C MET A 314 -14.99 -9.24 0.58
N TYR A 315 -13.80 -9.50 0.05
CA TYR A 315 -13.03 -8.48 -0.65
C TYR A 315 -13.67 -8.04 -1.96
N GLY A 316 -14.22 -8.95 -2.73
CA GLY A 316 -14.98 -8.61 -3.93
C GLY A 316 -16.11 -7.64 -3.61
N VAL A 317 -16.89 -7.95 -2.58
CA VAL A 317 -17.98 -7.09 -2.11
C VAL A 317 -17.47 -5.74 -1.59
N PHE A 318 -16.41 -5.75 -0.78
CA PHE A 318 -15.85 -4.52 -0.21
C PHE A 318 -15.26 -3.60 -1.28
N MET A 319 -14.55 -4.17 -2.25
CA MET A 319 -13.98 -3.43 -3.38
C MET A 319 -15.06 -2.72 -4.18
N LYS A 320 -16.20 -3.38 -4.38
CA LYS A 320 -17.36 -2.76 -5.00
C LYS A 320 -17.88 -1.58 -4.21
N LEU A 321 -18.10 -1.76 -2.91
CA LEU A 321 -18.65 -0.71 -2.05
C LEU A 321 -17.78 0.54 -2.02
N ASN A 322 -16.49 0.40 -2.24
CA ASN A 322 -15.53 1.51 -2.17
C ASN A 322 -15.06 2.01 -3.54
N ASN A 323 -15.55 1.45 -4.66
CA ASN A 323 -15.18 1.82 -6.03
C ASN A 323 -13.67 2.11 -6.20
N VAL A 324 -12.84 1.24 -5.61
CA VAL A 324 -11.39 1.45 -5.61
C VAL A 324 -10.87 1.07 -7.00
N PRO A 325 -10.49 2.04 -7.83
CA PRO A 325 -10.05 1.77 -9.20
C PRO A 325 -8.73 0.99 -9.25
N PHE A 326 -8.06 0.85 -8.10
CA PHE A 326 -6.75 0.24 -8.00
C PHE A 326 -6.84 -1.07 -7.22
N PHE A 327 -6.88 -2.17 -7.94
CA PHE A 327 -6.72 -3.52 -7.39
C PHE A 327 -5.46 -3.69 -6.53
N PHE A 328 -4.44 -2.86 -6.76
CA PHE A 328 -3.13 -2.98 -6.13
C PHE A 328 -3.12 -2.75 -4.62
N TYR A 329 -3.90 -1.82 -4.10
CA TYR A 329 -3.90 -1.54 -2.66
C TYR A 329 -4.46 -2.71 -1.86
N PRO A 330 -5.67 -3.20 -2.15
CA PRO A 330 -6.18 -4.41 -1.51
C PRO A 330 -5.37 -5.65 -1.91
N ALA A 331 -4.85 -5.72 -3.13
CA ALA A 331 -4.04 -6.85 -3.58
C ALA A 331 -2.84 -7.10 -2.65
N THR A 332 -2.20 -6.06 -2.12
CA THR A 332 -1.09 -6.23 -1.17
C THR A 332 -1.48 -7.09 0.04
N ILE A 333 -2.74 -7.04 0.45
CA ILE A 333 -3.27 -7.86 1.55
C ILE A 333 -3.46 -9.32 1.11
N PHE A 334 -3.77 -9.56 -0.16
CA PHE A 334 -4.00 -10.90 -0.73
C PHE A 334 -2.77 -11.56 -1.30
N LEU A 335 -1.77 -10.79 -1.73
CA LEU A 335 -0.57 -11.33 -2.37
C LEU A 335 0.04 -12.50 -1.59
N PRO A 336 0.15 -12.42 -0.25
CA PRO A 336 0.65 -13.56 0.52
C PRO A 336 -0.21 -14.82 0.36
N LEU A 337 -1.55 -14.68 0.30
CA LEU A 337 -2.45 -15.82 0.15
C LEU A 337 -2.32 -16.48 -1.22
N LEU A 338 -2.15 -15.68 -2.27
CA LEU A 338 -1.98 -16.18 -3.62
C LEU A 338 -0.72 -17.04 -3.78
N ALA A 339 0.30 -16.81 -2.95
CA ALA A 339 1.49 -17.64 -2.93
C ALA A 339 1.21 -19.12 -2.57
N ILE A 340 0.15 -19.38 -1.80
CA ILE A 340 -0.29 -20.75 -1.51
C ILE A 340 -0.82 -21.41 -2.79
N GLY A 341 -1.60 -20.67 -3.57
CA GLY A 341 -2.07 -21.15 -4.88
C GLY A 341 -0.92 -21.41 -5.85
N PHE A 342 0.03 -20.48 -5.95
CA PHE A 342 1.23 -20.66 -6.77
C PHE A 342 2.00 -21.92 -6.38
N ALA A 343 2.32 -22.08 -5.09
CA ALA A 343 3.00 -23.26 -4.57
C ALA A 343 2.22 -24.56 -4.86
N GLY A 344 0.89 -24.50 -4.74
CA GLY A 344 0.02 -25.63 -5.04
C GLY A 344 0.06 -26.04 -6.51
N ALA A 345 -0.04 -25.08 -7.43
CA ALA A 345 0.04 -25.35 -8.86
C ALA A 345 1.38 -25.94 -9.26
N VAL A 346 2.47 -25.34 -8.80
CA VAL A 346 3.83 -25.79 -9.10
C VAL A 346 4.11 -27.18 -8.54
N THR A 347 3.65 -27.44 -7.30
CA THR A 347 3.77 -28.77 -6.70
C THR A 347 3.00 -29.82 -7.50
N TRP A 348 1.78 -29.50 -7.92
CA TRP A 348 0.95 -30.38 -8.73
C TRP A 348 1.63 -30.74 -10.06
N VAL A 349 2.21 -29.76 -10.76
CA VAL A 349 2.97 -30.00 -12.00
C VAL A 349 4.17 -30.90 -11.72
N GLY A 350 4.89 -30.66 -10.63
CA GLY A 350 6.01 -31.51 -10.22
C GLY A 350 5.60 -32.96 -9.93
N GLU A 351 4.48 -33.18 -9.25
CA GLU A 351 3.92 -34.50 -8.99
C GLU A 351 3.48 -35.21 -10.26
N TRP A 352 2.86 -34.47 -11.18
CA TRP A 352 2.47 -35.03 -12.47
C TRP A 352 3.70 -35.43 -13.28
N ALA A 353 4.70 -34.60 -13.37
CA ALA A 353 5.94 -34.87 -14.08
C ALA A 353 6.73 -36.03 -13.42
N SER A 354 6.60 -36.22 -12.11
CA SER A 354 7.26 -37.31 -11.39
C SER A 354 6.78 -38.71 -11.78
N ARG A 355 5.63 -38.81 -12.45
CA ARG A 355 5.15 -40.07 -13.04
C ARG A 355 6.05 -40.54 -14.19
N VAL A 356 6.73 -39.62 -14.85
CA VAL A 356 7.68 -39.89 -15.93
C VAL A 356 9.10 -40.00 -15.36
N ALA A 357 9.47 -39.05 -14.47
CA ALA A 357 10.81 -39.02 -13.86
C ALA A 357 10.70 -38.61 -12.37
N LYS A 358 10.98 -39.55 -11.46
CA LYS A 358 10.87 -39.33 -10.00
C LYS A 358 11.50 -38.04 -9.49
N PRO A 359 12.68 -37.57 -9.96
CA PRO A 359 13.28 -36.33 -9.52
C PRO A 359 12.45 -35.08 -9.86
N ALA A 360 11.53 -35.13 -10.82
CA ALA A 360 10.75 -33.99 -11.27
C ALA A 360 9.85 -33.41 -10.16
N ALA A 361 9.45 -34.21 -9.19
CA ALA A 361 8.70 -33.75 -8.04
C ALA A 361 9.39 -32.60 -7.26
N VAL A 362 10.72 -32.60 -7.24
CA VAL A 362 11.53 -31.57 -6.57
C VAL A 362 12.11 -30.59 -7.60
N ALA A 363 12.56 -31.11 -8.73
CA ALA A 363 13.22 -30.29 -9.74
C ALA A 363 12.28 -29.20 -10.32
N VAL A 364 11.02 -29.52 -10.61
CA VAL A 364 10.07 -28.55 -11.18
C VAL A 364 9.84 -27.37 -10.22
N PRO A 365 9.48 -27.56 -8.93
CA PRO A 365 9.37 -26.44 -7.98
C PRO A 365 10.63 -25.59 -7.88
N VAL A 366 11.79 -26.21 -7.81
CA VAL A 366 13.08 -25.51 -7.72
C VAL A 366 13.35 -24.67 -8.96
N VAL A 367 13.21 -25.26 -10.16
CA VAL A 367 13.43 -24.54 -11.41
C VAL A 367 12.46 -23.36 -11.56
N VAL A 368 11.18 -23.57 -11.25
CA VAL A 368 10.17 -22.50 -11.33
C VAL A 368 10.52 -21.36 -10.37
N LEU A 369 10.86 -21.66 -9.11
CA LEU A 369 11.29 -20.63 -8.14
C LEU A 369 12.55 -19.90 -8.59
N LEU A 370 13.53 -20.59 -9.17
CA LEU A 370 14.74 -19.96 -9.71
C LEU A 370 14.41 -19.01 -10.86
N VAL A 371 13.55 -19.43 -11.79
CA VAL A 371 13.12 -18.60 -12.91
C VAL A 371 12.45 -17.32 -12.41
N PHE A 372 11.49 -17.45 -11.48
CA PHE A 372 10.82 -16.28 -10.91
C PHE A 372 11.76 -15.45 -10.00
N GLY A 373 12.67 -16.07 -9.28
CA GLY A 373 13.70 -15.38 -8.50
C GLY A 373 14.60 -14.52 -9.37
N VAL A 374 15.10 -15.07 -10.49
CA VAL A 374 15.90 -14.33 -11.48
C VAL A 374 15.08 -13.22 -12.12
N ALA A 375 13.82 -13.49 -12.47
CA ALA A 375 12.92 -12.47 -13.01
C ALA A 375 12.70 -11.32 -12.01
N SER A 376 12.48 -11.63 -10.74
CA SER A 376 12.34 -10.63 -9.68
C SER A 376 13.61 -9.80 -9.50
N LEU A 377 14.78 -10.44 -9.53
CA LEU A 377 16.07 -9.76 -9.47
C LEU A 377 16.31 -8.80 -10.65
N ARG A 378 15.72 -9.09 -11.80
CA ARG A 378 15.78 -8.22 -12.98
C ARG A 378 14.65 -7.21 -13.06
N GLY A 379 13.69 -7.24 -12.13
CA GLY A 379 12.46 -6.44 -12.18
C GLY A 379 11.56 -6.82 -13.36
N ALA A 380 11.68 -8.07 -13.85
CA ALA A 380 10.90 -8.58 -14.96
C ALA A 380 9.61 -9.26 -14.49
N TRP A 381 8.58 -9.27 -15.37
CA TRP A 381 7.31 -9.95 -15.16
C TRP A 381 6.44 -9.40 -14.01
N GLY A 382 6.62 -8.16 -13.65
CA GLY A 382 5.71 -7.43 -12.76
C GLY A 382 4.63 -6.69 -13.53
N ALA A 383 3.54 -6.35 -12.85
CA ALA A 383 2.47 -5.53 -13.41
C ALA A 383 2.91 -4.08 -13.71
N PHE A 384 4.04 -3.66 -13.16
CA PHE A 384 4.64 -2.35 -13.36
C PHE A 384 6.00 -2.47 -14.05
N ASP A 385 6.16 -1.78 -15.18
CA ASP A 385 7.46 -1.64 -15.87
C ASP A 385 8.36 -0.63 -15.14
N ASN A 386 8.63 -0.86 -13.87
CA ASN A 386 9.30 0.14 -13.05
C ASN A 386 10.73 -0.19 -12.68
N LYS A 387 11.40 -1.06 -13.41
CA LYS A 387 12.80 -1.32 -13.12
C LYS A 387 13.02 -1.60 -11.62
N ILE A 388 12.16 -2.43 -11.05
CA ILE A 388 12.08 -2.74 -9.62
C ILE A 388 13.18 -3.71 -9.19
N ALA A 389 14.09 -4.06 -10.11
CA ALA A 389 15.23 -4.87 -9.75
C ALA A 389 15.89 -4.30 -8.48
N PRO A 390 16.11 -5.09 -7.44
CA PRO A 390 16.62 -4.57 -6.15
C PRO A 390 17.95 -3.83 -6.29
N TRP A 391 18.70 -4.12 -7.32
CA TRP A 391 20.00 -3.51 -7.64
C TRP A 391 19.90 -2.17 -8.37
N THR A 392 18.73 -1.85 -8.95
CA THR A 392 18.53 -0.59 -9.65
C THR A 392 18.45 0.54 -8.62
N GLN A 393 19.26 1.57 -8.79
CA GLN A 393 19.16 2.79 -8.00
C GLN A 393 18.38 3.82 -8.78
N HIS A 394 17.29 4.31 -8.19
CA HIS A 394 16.64 5.54 -8.62
C HIS A 394 17.30 6.67 -7.84
N LEU A 395 18.06 7.52 -8.51
CA LEU A 395 18.85 8.55 -7.85
C LEU A 395 17.94 9.73 -7.48
N PRO A 396 17.57 9.89 -6.21
CA PRO A 396 16.86 11.07 -5.72
C PRO A 396 17.83 12.23 -5.45
N ALA A 397 19.06 12.18 -5.96
CA ALA A 397 20.13 13.13 -5.64
C ALA A 397 19.73 14.59 -5.91
N GLU A 398 18.93 14.84 -6.93
CA GLU A 398 18.43 16.16 -7.24
C GLU A 398 17.41 16.66 -6.23
N ALA A 399 16.46 15.82 -5.82
CA ALA A 399 15.51 16.15 -4.76
C ALA A 399 16.23 16.45 -3.44
N GLU A 400 17.21 15.63 -3.09
CA GLU A 400 18.04 15.85 -1.89
C GLU A 400 18.86 17.14 -2.00
N ALA A 401 19.39 17.46 -3.18
CA ALA A 401 20.13 18.69 -3.40
C ALA A 401 19.22 19.93 -3.32
N ALA A 402 18.04 19.87 -3.94
CA ALA A 402 17.04 20.93 -3.84
C ALA A 402 16.62 21.16 -2.38
N LEU A 403 16.37 20.07 -1.62
CA LEU A 403 16.02 20.19 -0.21
C LEU A 403 17.19 20.61 0.68
N ARG A 404 18.45 20.26 0.37
CA ARG A 404 19.62 20.82 1.06
C ARG A 404 19.66 22.34 0.91
N TYR A 405 19.43 22.84 -0.30
CA TYR A 405 19.36 24.28 -0.54
C TYR A 405 18.25 24.92 0.31
N VAL A 406 17.03 24.41 0.24
CA VAL A 406 15.90 24.92 1.03
C VAL A 406 16.18 24.89 2.51
N ASN A 407 16.65 23.76 3.05
CA ASN A 407 16.96 23.57 4.47
C ASN A 407 18.07 24.49 4.99
N ALA A 408 18.97 24.95 4.11
CA ALA A 408 20.03 25.90 4.47
C ALA A 408 19.51 27.35 4.54
N HIS A 409 18.37 27.63 3.90
CA HIS A 409 17.82 28.99 3.77
C HIS A 409 16.46 29.17 4.44
N THR A 410 15.99 28.17 5.21
CA THR A 410 14.70 28.23 5.92
C THR A 410 14.85 28.09 7.42
N ALA A 411 14.05 28.87 8.15
CA ALA A 411 13.81 28.66 9.58
C ALA A 411 12.70 27.58 9.78
N PRO A 412 12.57 27.03 11.01
CA PRO A 412 11.55 26.01 11.28
C PRO A 412 10.11 26.45 11.02
N ASP A 413 9.80 27.73 11.13
CA ASP A 413 8.48 28.32 10.96
C ASP A 413 8.26 28.94 9.56
N ASP A 414 9.24 28.93 8.67
CA ASP A 414 9.08 29.32 7.27
C ASP A 414 8.15 28.34 6.55
N VAL A 415 7.25 28.88 5.74
CA VAL A 415 6.36 28.07 4.91
C VAL A 415 7.08 27.66 3.64
N VAL A 416 7.09 26.35 3.36
CA VAL A 416 7.65 25.78 2.15
C VAL A 416 6.62 24.90 1.45
N ILE A 417 6.45 25.11 0.16
CA ILE A 417 5.59 24.27 -0.69
C ILE A 417 6.49 23.27 -1.41
N LEU A 418 6.16 21.98 -1.31
CA LEU A 418 6.95 20.92 -1.92
C LEU A 418 6.10 19.66 -2.20
N PRO A 419 6.54 18.80 -3.13
CA PRO A 419 5.87 17.54 -3.39
C PRO A 419 5.86 16.64 -2.14
N LYS A 420 4.73 15.98 -1.88
CA LYS A 420 4.53 15.19 -0.66
C LYS A 420 5.52 14.02 -0.49
N GLN A 421 6.05 13.46 -1.60
CA GLN A 421 7.03 12.38 -1.57
C GLN A 421 8.35 12.76 -0.88
N ILE A 422 8.66 14.04 -0.78
CA ILE A 422 9.90 14.55 -0.17
C ILE A 422 9.69 15.32 1.13
N TYR A 423 8.50 15.28 1.72
CA TYR A 423 8.17 15.94 3.00
C TYR A 423 9.16 15.61 4.12
N TRP A 424 9.57 14.36 4.20
CA TRP A 424 10.47 13.87 5.25
C TRP A 424 11.88 14.46 5.17
N LEU A 425 12.30 15.03 4.02
CA LEU A 425 13.58 15.71 3.84
C LEU A 425 13.56 17.16 4.33
N ALA A 426 12.38 17.80 4.40
CA ALA A 426 12.28 19.19 4.80
C ALA A 426 12.40 19.35 6.32
N LYS A 427 13.30 20.24 6.77
CA LYS A 427 13.50 20.57 8.17
C LYS A 427 12.43 21.51 8.73
N THR A 428 11.83 22.34 7.88
CA THR A 428 10.72 23.19 8.30
C THR A 428 9.53 22.35 8.74
N GLU A 429 8.83 22.82 9.76
CA GLU A 429 7.58 22.21 10.18
C GLU A 429 6.40 22.61 9.29
N ARG A 430 6.42 23.83 8.74
CA ARG A 430 5.35 24.40 7.92
C ARG A 430 5.54 24.09 6.44
N LYS A 431 5.27 22.84 6.09
CA LYS A 431 5.35 22.34 4.72
C LYS A 431 3.97 22.05 4.15
N SER A 432 3.77 22.32 2.87
CA SER A 432 2.51 22.11 2.19
C SER A 432 2.72 21.61 0.77
N MET A 433 1.68 20.99 0.21
CA MET A 433 1.59 20.74 -1.23
C MET A 433 0.95 21.94 -1.91
N LEU A 434 1.27 22.14 -3.19
CA LEU A 434 0.66 23.21 -4.00
C LEU A 434 -0.87 23.11 -4.01
N ALA A 435 -1.43 21.91 -4.04
CA ALA A 435 -2.86 21.68 -4.00
C ALA A 435 -3.54 22.16 -2.71
N TYR A 436 -2.91 22.03 -1.56
CA TYR A 436 -3.45 22.60 -0.32
C TYR A 436 -3.38 24.12 -0.31
N CYS A 437 -2.32 24.68 -0.90
CA CYS A 437 -2.13 26.13 -0.96
C CYS A 437 -3.13 26.81 -1.88
N SER A 438 -3.34 26.25 -3.07
CA SER A 438 -4.26 26.82 -4.07
C SER A 438 -5.72 26.80 -3.61
N ARG A 439 -6.02 26.12 -2.50
CA ARG A 439 -7.39 25.86 -2.05
C ARG A 439 -7.60 26.04 -0.56
N TYR A 440 -6.74 26.81 0.05
CA TYR A 440 -6.84 27.14 1.46
C TYR A 440 -8.24 27.61 1.89
N ASP A 441 -8.95 28.29 1.00
CA ASP A 441 -10.30 28.83 1.23
C ASP A 441 -11.42 28.05 0.52
N GLY A 442 -11.15 27.01 -0.24
CA GLY A 442 -12.18 26.48 -1.15
C GLY A 442 -12.27 24.98 -1.38
N GLY A 443 -11.46 24.17 -0.69
CA GLY A 443 -11.53 22.71 -0.82
C GLY A 443 -10.46 22.07 -1.71
N ILE A 444 -10.31 20.75 -1.60
CA ILE A 444 -9.37 19.94 -2.37
C ILE A 444 -10.12 19.20 -3.47
N ASN A 445 -9.78 19.45 -4.75
CA ASN A 445 -10.32 18.70 -5.89
C ASN A 445 -9.43 17.52 -6.33
N ASP A 446 -8.45 17.11 -5.54
CA ASP A 446 -7.56 16.00 -5.88
C ASP A 446 -8.20 14.63 -5.64
N MET A 447 -9.32 14.63 -4.95
CA MET A 447 -10.17 13.46 -4.77
C MET A 447 -11.30 13.47 -5.81
N PRO A 448 -11.80 12.30 -6.21
CA PRO A 448 -12.95 12.21 -7.12
C PRO A 448 -14.23 12.89 -6.58
N VAL A 449 -14.19 13.34 -5.32
CA VAL A 449 -15.23 14.17 -4.70
C VAL A 449 -14.56 15.41 -4.13
N PRO A 450 -15.07 16.62 -4.43
CA PRO A 450 -14.58 17.84 -3.82
C PRO A 450 -14.81 17.77 -2.30
N VAL A 451 -13.74 17.64 -1.55
CA VAL A 451 -13.77 17.68 -0.08
C VAL A 451 -13.38 19.09 0.33
N LEU A 452 -14.34 19.79 0.91
CA LEU A 452 -14.06 21.04 1.60
C LEU A 452 -13.31 20.70 2.89
N ILE A 453 -12.10 21.21 3.02
CA ILE A 453 -11.38 21.14 4.30
C ILE A 453 -11.72 22.43 5.04
N PRO A 454 -12.42 22.34 6.18
CA PRO A 454 -12.69 23.47 7.01
C PRO A 454 -11.40 24.22 7.41
N ARG A 455 -11.45 25.53 7.42
CA ARG A 455 -10.26 26.37 7.65
C ARG A 455 -9.61 26.12 9.02
N GLU A 456 -10.40 25.77 10.02
CA GLU A 456 -9.96 25.42 11.35
C GLU A 456 -9.09 24.15 11.43
N LEU A 457 -9.15 23.31 10.40
CA LEU A 457 -8.27 22.15 10.28
C LEU A 457 -6.88 22.49 9.74
N TYR A 458 -6.70 23.68 9.17
CA TYR A 458 -5.37 24.16 8.83
C TYR A 458 -4.68 24.68 10.08
N TRP A 459 -3.50 24.17 10.38
CA TRP A 459 -2.74 24.62 11.55
C TRP A 459 -1.82 25.81 11.24
N PHE A 460 -1.60 26.12 9.95
CA PHE A 460 -0.95 27.34 9.51
C PHE A 460 -1.55 27.80 8.16
N ASP A 461 -1.33 29.08 7.85
CA ASP A 461 -1.71 29.67 6.57
C ASP A 461 -0.70 29.25 5.49
N CYS A 462 -1.12 28.35 4.60
CA CYS A 462 -0.29 27.80 3.53
C CYS A 462 -0.47 28.49 2.19
N ARG A 463 -1.12 29.66 2.13
CA ARG A 463 -1.28 30.41 0.88
C ARG A 463 0.08 30.74 0.27
N LEU A 464 0.10 30.86 -1.06
CA LEU A 464 1.32 31.10 -1.82
C LEU A 464 2.06 32.36 -1.38
N GLU A 465 1.33 33.40 -1.01
CA GLU A 465 1.89 34.68 -0.54
C GLU A 465 2.75 34.54 0.72
N ASN A 466 2.47 33.54 1.56
CA ASN A 466 3.20 33.22 2.80
C ASN A 466 4.31 32.21 2.59
N ALA A 467 4.38 31.58 1.42
CA ALA A 467 5.42 30.59 1.13
C ALA A 467 6.72 31.29 0.77
N LYS A 468 7.80 30.91 1.46
CA LYS A 468 9.16 31.42 1.22
C LYS A 468 9.76 30.76 -0.02
N TYR A 469 9.58 29.44 -0.14
CA TYR A 469 10.07 28.64 -1.26
C TYR A 469 8.99 27.71 -1.78
N VAL A 470 9.04 27.47 -3.09
CA VAL A 470 8.30 26.40 -3.76
C VAL A 470 9.30 25.48 -4.43
N VAL A 471 9.29 24.20 -4.03
CA VAL A 471 10.05 23.13 -4.68
C VAL A 471 9.13 22.41 -5.64
N MET A 472 9.53 22.30 -6.88
CA MET A 472 8.74 21.65 -7.92
C MET A 472 9.58 20.58 -8.64
N ALA A 473 8.93 19.46 -8.94
CA ALA A 473 9.43 18.59 -9.99
C ALA A 473 9.07 19.24 -11.33
N SER A 474 10.06 19.56 -12.13
CA SER A 474 9.86 20.25 -13.40
C SER A 474 10.83 19.72 -14.43
N GLY A 475 10.35 18.89 -15.33
CA GLY A 475 11.08 18.36 -16.46
C GLY A 475 10.34 18.55 -17.77
N VAL A 476 10.95 18.22 -18.87
CA VAL A 476 10.31 18.13 -20.18
C VAL A 476 10.34 16.67 -20.67
N ASP A 477 9.25 16.22 -21.27
CA ASP A 477 9.23 14.91 -21.93
C ASP A 477 10.06 14.91 -23.23
N GLN A 478 10.16 13.76 -23.89
CA GLN A 478 10.87 13.62 -25.17
C GLN A 478 10.30 14.53 -26.29
N GLN A 479 9.10 15.08 -26.10
CA GLN A 479 8.43 16.02 -27.00
C GLN A 479 8.54 17.46 -26.54
N GLN A 480 9.45 17.75 -25.57
CA GLN A 480 9.65 19.07 -24.94
C GLN A 480 8.41 19.66 -24.26
N ARG A 481 7.44 18.83 -23.85
CA ARG A 481 6.30 19.30 -23.07
C ARG A 481 6.67 19.29 -21.58
N PRO A 482 6.26 20.30 -20.80
CA PRO A 482 6.48 20.34 -19.37
C PRO A 482 5.80 19.13 -18.70
N VAL A 483 6.56 18.21 -18.11
CA VAL A 483 6.02 16.99 -17.49
C VAL A 483 5.82 17.16 -15.98
N GLY A 484 6.52 18.10 -15.37
CA GLY A 484 6.51 18.26 -13.91
C GLY A 484 5.23 18.79 -13.31
N ILE A 485 4.46 19.55 -14.07
CA ILE A 485 3.21 20.16 -13.59
C ILE A 485 2.10 19.10 -13.49
N ASP A 486 2.07 18.14 -14.41
CA ASP A 486 1.08 17.05 -14.43
C ASP A 486 1.38 15.95 -13.40
N LEU A 487 2.64 15.73 -13.05
CA LEU A 487 3.05 14.72 -12.08
C LEU A 487 2.78 15.14 -10.63
N ILE A 488 2.63 16.43 -10.37
CA ILE A 488 2.36 16.93 -9.02
C ILE A 488 0.93 16.58 -8.60
N TYR A 489 -0.03 16.56 -9.55
CA TYR A 489 -1.44 16.27 -9.23
C TYR A 489 -2.18 15.72 -10.44
N GLY A 490 -2.50 14.45 -10.44
CA GLY A 490 -3.37 13.84 -11.43
C GLY A 490 -4.72 14.57 -11.55
N ARG A 491 -5.06 15.01 -12.77
CA ARG A 491 -6.40 15.36 -13.27
C ARG A 491 -7.17 16.55 -12.67
N GLY A 492 -6.62 17.35 -11.77
CA GLY A 492 -7.28 18.54 -11.22
C GLY A 492 -6.61 19.88 -11.60
N LEU A 493 -6.24 20.06 -12.84
CA LEU A 493 -5.31 21.08 -13.36
C LEU A 493 -5.68 22.57 -13.14
N ASN A 494 -6.95 22.91 -12.92
CA ASN A 494 -7.37 24.32 -12.95
C ASN A 494 -6.76 25.16 -11.82
N GLY A 495 -6.69 24.64 -10.59
CA GLY A 495 -6.12 25.37 -9.46
C GLY A 495 -4.60 25.49 -9.49
N VAL A 496 -3.90 24.46 -10.00
CA VAL A 496 -2.44 24.46 -10.13
C VAL A 496 -2.00 25.45 -11.22
N ALA A 497 -2.69 25.44 -12.38
CA ALA A 497 -2.41 26.38 -13.45
C ALA A 497 -2.60 27.85 -13.03
N GLU A 498 -3.61 28.11 -12.21
CA GLU A 498 -3.84 29.45 -11.66
C GLU A 498 -2.74 29.85 -10.68
N THR A 499 -2.31 28.95 -9.79
CA THR A 499 -1.21 29.20 -8.86
C THR A 499 0.12 29.42 -9.57
N VAL A 500 0.41 28.62 -10.62
CA VAL A 500 1.57 28.82 -11.50
C VAL A 500 1.51 30.19 -12.17
N SER A 501 0.35 30.55 -12.73
CA SER A 501 0.15 31.86 -13.36
C SER A 501 0.31 33.00 -12.36
N GLN A 502 -0.08 32.81 -11.10
CA GLN A 502 0.15 33.80 -10.04
C GLN A 502 1.65 33.96 -9.76
N MET A 503 2.41 32.84 -9.59
CA MET A 503 3.85 32.91 -9.37
C MET A 503 4.59 33.63 -10.49
N VAL A 504 4.17 33.41 -11.75
CA VAL A 504 4.73 34.13 -12.91
C VAL A 504 4.42 35.63 -12.83
N ARG A 505 3.17 36.03 -12.56
CA ARG A 505 2.77 37.42 -12.40
C ARG A 505 3.52 38.11 -11.25
N GLU A 506 3.76 37.41 -10.16
CA GLU A 506 4.49 37.91 -8.98
C GLU A 506 6.02 37.85 -9.13
N LYS A 507 6.52 37.40 -10.29
CA LYS A 507 7.96 37.34 -10.62
C LYS A 507 8.77 36.49 -9.66
N TRP A 508 8.26 35.32 -9.29
CA TRP A 508 9.03 34.34 -8.52
C TRP A 508 10.31 33.96 -9.25
N ARG A 509 11.41 33.84 -8.50
CA ARG A 509 12.75 33.63 -9.08
C ARG A 509 13.21 32.20 -8.87
N VAL A 510 13.80 31.61 -9.90
CA VAL A 510 14.52 30.34 -9.76
C VAL A 510 15.82 30.59 -9.00
N VAL A 511 15.95 29.98 -7.82
CA VAL A 511 17.12 30.12 -6.96
C VAL A 511 17.97 28.84 -6.91
N TYR A 512 17.39 27.74 -7.36
CA TYR A 512 18.09 26.47 -7.54
C TYR A 512 17.44 25.69 -8.69
N ALA A 513 18.25 25.08 -9.53
CA ALA A 513 17.84 24.13 -10.55
C ALA A 513 18.76 22.93 -10.54
N GLY A 514 18.20 21.74 -10.49
CA GLY A 514 18.93 20.51 -10.78
C GLY A 514 19.24 20.40 -12.27
N GLY A 515 20.26 19.61 -12.65
CA GLY A 515 20.55 19.34 -14.07
C GLY A 515 21.40 20.41 -14.76
N GLN A 516 21.23 20.55 -16.07
CA GLN A 516 22.11 21.33 -16.96
C GLN A 516 21.74 22.81 -17.08
N GLY A 517 20.58 23.21 -16.57
CA GLY A 517 20.11 24.61 -16.65
C GLY A 517 18.59 24.72 -16.64
N VAL A 518 18.13 25.96 -16.88
CA VAL A 518 16.72 26.31 -16.91
C VAL A 518 16.34 26.79 -18.31
N ALA A 519 15.34 26.17 -18.89
CA ALA A 519 14.65 26.66 -20.08
C ALA A 519 13.26 27.17 -19.70
N TYR A 520 12.61 27.88 -20.59
CA TYR A 520 11.24 28.37 -20.37
C TYR A 520 10.30 27.72 -21.39
N ALA A 521 9.33 26.99 -20.92
CA ALA A 521 8.31 26.33 -21.74
C ALA A 521 6.98 27.08 -21.66
N PRO A 522 6.24 27.24 -22.76
CA PRO A 522 4.92 27.86 -22.73
C PRO A 522 3.93 26.94 -22.00
N VAL A 523 3.22 27.50 -21.01
CA VAL A 523 2.19 26.79 -20.23
C VAL A 523 0.78 27.37 -20.45
N GLY A 524 0.69 28.45 -21.23
CA GLY A 524 -0.56 29.13 -21.62
C GLY A 524 -0.28 30.33 -22.50
N PRO A 525 -1.32 31.01 -23.01
CA PRO A 525 -1.17 32.21 -23.85
C PRO A 525 -0.36 33.30 -23.13
N GLY A 526 0.85 33.58 -23.64
CA GLY A 526 1.74 34.61 -23.07
C GLY A 526 2.39 34.26 -21.72
N VAL A 527 2.26 33.00 -21.24
CA VAL A 527 2.84 32.56 -19.99
C VAL A 527 3.92 31.49 -20.26
N SER A 528 5.16 31.80 -19.90
CA SER A 528 6.27 30.86 -19.94
C SER A 528 6.66 30.44 -18.53
N TRP A 529 6.93 29.15 -18.34
CA TRP A 529 7.29 28.55 -17.06
C TRP A 529 8.70 28.00 -17.09
N PRO A 530 9.50 28.19 -16.01
CA PRO A 530 10.83 27.60 -15.95
C PRO A 530 10.75 26.08 -15.83
N VAL A 531 11.48 25.40 -16.68
CA VAL A 531 11.65 23.95 -16.69
C VAL A 531 13.14 23.58 -16.61
N VAL A 532 13.44 22.49 -15.93
CA VAL A 532 14.82 22.03 -15.78
C VAL A 532 15.23 21.20 -17.00
N VAL A 533 16.36 21.52 -17.60
CA VAL A 533 16.93 20.77 -18.70
C VAL A 533 17.87 19.71 -18.13
N GLY A 534 17.62 18.44 -18.41
CA GLY A 534 18.43 17.33 -17.93
C GLY A 534 18.38 17.10 -16.43
N GLY A 535 17.32 17.56 -15.76
CA GLY A 535 17.08 17.38 -14.35
C GLY A 535 15.59 17.38 -14.01
N GLU A 536 15.25 17.17 -12.73
CA GLU A 536 13.86 16.99 -12.29
C GLU A 536 13.36 18.08 -11.33
N TYR A 537 14.24 18.79 -10.61
CA TYR A 537 13.80 19.67 -9.51
C TYR A 537 14.31 21.10 -9.65
N LEU A 538 13.42 22.05 -9.38
CA LEU A 538 13.75 23.45 -9.23
C LEU A 538 13.19 24.02 -7.92
N VAL A 539 13.82 25.08 -7.42
CA VAL A 539 13.36 25.85 -6.26
C VAL A 539 13.09 27.26 -6.69
N LEU A 540 11.89 27.71 -6.42
CA LEU A 540 11.44 29.09 -6.64
C LEU A 540 11.40 29.84 -5.31
N ALA A 541 11.90 31.05 -5.28
CA ALA A 541 11.85 31.95 -4.14
C ALA A 541 10.77 33.02 -4.32
N ASN A 542 10.04 33.28 -3.24
CA ASN A 542 9.10 34.40 -3.17
C ASN A 542 9.85 35.72 -3.11
N PRO A 543 9.71 36.61 -4.09
CA PRO A 543 10.44 37.87 -4.14
C PRO A 543 10.07 38.85 -3.01
N ARG A 544 8.93 38.62 -2.32
CA ARG A 544 8.49 39.45 -1.19
C ARG A 544 9.18 39.04 0.12
N LEU A 545 9.54 37.76 0.25
CA LEU A 545 10.08 37.19 1.49
C LEU A 545 11.59 36.93 1.44
N VAL A 546 12.12 36.74 0.25
CA VAL A 546 13.55 36.51 0.02
C VAL A 546 14.14 37.75 -0.64
N LYS A 547 14.82 38.58 0.17
CA LYS A 547 15.61 39.72 -0.33
C LYS A 547 16.93 39.19 -0.90
N GLU A 548 17.45 39.87 -1.91
CA GLU A 548 18.78 39.57 -2.48
C GLU A 548 19.89 39.64 -1.46
#